data_7490883e575fcaec48cb654316af5dab
#
_entry.id   7490883e575fcaec48cb654316af5dab
#
_cell.length_a   1.000
_cell.length_b   1.000
_cell.length_c   1.000
_cell.angle_alpha   90.00
_cell.angle_beta   90.00
_cell.angle_gamma   90.00
#
_symmetry.space_group_name_H-M   'P 1'
#
loop_
_entity.id
_entity.type
_entity.pdbx_description
1 polymer ?
#
loop_
_entity_poly.entity_id
_entity_poly.type
_entity_poly.pdbx_seq_one_letter_code
_entity_poly.pdbx_strand_id
1 'polypeptide(L)'
;MTDILAFSLGAGIYLAGFLLGLLALLSRRWYSRSFMFTILACGFALQTLALNLRGAQIKACPLGNLFEISQFIAWSLVLLYFLIGPVFRLRLLGFFTAGLAALLSGSVLLIPASDSPYPAGIFGGNPWIEMHAALAIFSYAVFAILALISAMFLIQQHGLKKKQFKGLYQYLPSIQQLDLMAKRLILTGVGVLSAALVFGAVFWINNPELVPLFKLIITCLVWLGYGSVVILRIQKKLVTRRHAVACIALFLFALASLWPVQSAMDSSMPAPAKHTAPYNSIDSY
;
A
#
# COMPACT_ATOMS: atom_id res chain seq x y z
N MET A 1 -11.29 -22.92 1.03
CA MET A 1 -11.33 -21.56 1.61
C MET A 1 -11.34 -20.62 0.43
N THR A 2 -12.29 -19.71 0.34
CA THR A 2 -12.31 -18.71 -0.73
C THR A 2 -11.25 -17.64 -0.45
N ASP A 3 -10.73 -16.98 -1.49
CA ASP A 3 -9.79 -15.87 -1.40
C ASP A 3 -10.34 -14.73 -0.53
N ILE A 4 -11.61 -14.34 -0.75
CA ILE A 4 -12.29 -13.29 0.02
C ILE A 4 -12.36 -13.64 1.51
N LEU A 5 -12.65 -14.91 1.87
CA LEU A 5 -12.66 -15.33 3.27
C LEU A 5 -11.26 -15.18 3.90
N ALA A 6 -10.20 -15.57 3.18
CA ALA A 6 -8.83 -15.44 3.66
C ALA A 6 -8.42 -13.97 3.83
N PHE A 7 -8.79 -13.08 2.90
CA PHE A 7 -8.59 -11.63 3.03
C PHE A 7 -9.34 -11.05 4.23
N SER A 8 -10.60 -11.45 4.43
CA SER A 8 -11.44 -11.00 5.55
C SER A 8 -10.86 -11.42 6.89
N LEU A 9 -10.40 -12.67 7.01
CA LEU A 9 -9.76 -13.16 8.23
C LEU A 9 -8.43 -12.43 8.49
N GLY A 10 -7.62 -12.21 7.45
CA GLY A 10 -6.37 -11.45 7.55
C GLY A 10 -6.60 -10.01 8.03
N ALA A 11 -7.56 -9.30 7.43
CA ALA A 11 -7.96 -7.95 7.82
C ALA A 11 -8.50 -7.91 9.26
N GLY A 12 -9.31 -8.92 9.65
CA GLY A 12 -9.81 -9.08 11.02
C GLY A 12 -8.70 -9.25 12.05
N ILE A 13 -7.66 -10.04 11.72
CA ILE A 13 -6.48 -10.21 12.59
C ILE A 13 -5.70 -8.90 12.73
N TYR A 14 -5.51 -8.14 11.64
CA TYR A 14 -4.86 -6.83 11.73
C TYR A 14 -5.65 -5.85 12.58
N LEU A 15 -6.98 -5.83 12.42
CA LEU A 15 -7.87 -5.02 13.24
C LEU A 15 -7.81 -5.43 14.71
N ALA A 16 -7.85 -6.72 15.01
CA ALA A 16 -7.69 -7.24 16.37
C ALA A 16 -6.34 -6.83 16.98
N GLY A 17 -5.25 -6.93 16.22
CA GLY A 17 -3.92 -6.47 16.62
C GLY A 17 -3.89 -4.99 16.96
N PHE A 18 -4.52 -4.17 16.12
CA PHE A 18 -4.65 -2.73 16.36
C PHE A 18 -5.47 -2.43 17.62
N LEU A 19 -6.65 -3.06 17.78
CA LEU A 19 -7.52 -2.84 18.95
C LEU A 19 -6.85 -3.30 20.25
N LEU A 20 -6.20 -4.46 20.26
CA LEU A 20 -5.44 -4.95 21.43
C LEU A 20 -4.29 -4.01 21.76
N GLY A 21 -3.59 -3.49 20.75
CA GLY A 21 -2.56 -2.47 20.92
C GLY A 21 -3.09 -1.19 21.51
N LEU A 22 -4.26 -0.73 21.05
CA LEU A 22 -4.94 0.46 21.58
C LEU A 22 -5.38 0.27 23.03
N LEU A 23 -5.98 -0.88 23.35
CA LEU A 23 -6.37 -1.24 24.73
C LEU A 23 -5.15 -1.28 25.66
N ALA A 24 -4.06 -1.88 25.22
CA ALA A 24 -2.82 -1.93 26.00
C ALA A 24 -2.25 -0.52 26.25
N LEU A 25 -2.32 0.37 25.24
CA LEU A 25 -1.88 1.74 25.37
C LEU A 25 -2.74 2.52 26.36
N LEU A 26 -4.07 2.36 26.31
CA LEU A 26 -5.01 3.02 27.22
C LEU A 26 -4.92 2.49 28.66
N SER A 27 -4.76 1.17 28.83
CA SER A 27 -4.63 0.52 30.14
C SER A 27 -3.23 0.65 30.76
N ARG A 28 -2.31 1.32 30.07
CA ARG A 28 -0.88 1.43 30.47
C ARG A 28 -0.19 0.07 30.70
N ARG A 29 -0.78 -1.03 30.23
CA ARG A 29 -0.22 -2.38 30.22
C ARG A 29 0.29 -2.65 28.80
N TRP A 30 1.60 -2.67 28.64
CA TRP A 30 2.17 -2.87 27.33
C TRP A 30 2.37 -4.36 27.04
N TYR A 31 2.01 -4.79 25.85
CA TYR A 31 2.27 -6.17 25.40
C TYR A 31 3.73 -6.33 24.91
N SER A 32 4.18 -7.58 24.85
CA SER A 32 5.53 -7.89 24.35
C SER A 32 5.59 -7.61 22.83
N ARG A 33 6.77 -7.25 22.35
CA ARG A 33 7.01 -7.05 20.91
C ARG A 33 6.70 -8.33 20.11
N SER A 34 7.06 -9.49 20.67
CA SER A 34 6.79 -10.80 20.07
C SER A 34 5.30 -11.05 19.85
N PHE A 35 4.44 -10.60 20.76
CA PHE A 35 2.99 -10.74 20.64
C PHE A 35 2.46 -10.01 19.38
N MET A 36 2.82 -8.74 19.19
CA MET A 36 2.43 -7.99 18.00
C MET A 36 3.01 -8.60 16.72
N PHE A 37 4.26 -9.04 16.76
CA PHE A 37 4.91 -9.71 15.65
C PHE A 37 4.15 -10.97 15.24
N THR A 38 3.73 -11.81 16.23
CA THR A 38 2.96 -13.03 15.95
C THR A 38 1.59 -12.72 15.34
N ILE A 39 0.86 -11.72 15.86
CA ILE A 39 -0.43 -11.30 15.29
C ILE A 39 -0.26 -10.86 13.82
N LEU A 40 0.71 -10.00 13.56
CA LEU A 40 0.98 -9.54 12.19
C LEU A 40 1.44 -10.71 11.29
N ALA A 41 2.21 -11.67 11.81
CA ALA A 41 2.63 -12.85 11.05
C ALA A 41 1.44 -13.76 10.68
N CYS A 42 0.48 -13.97 11.59
CA CYS A 42 -0.73 -14.73 11.30
C CYS A 42 -1.58 -14.03 10.21
N GLY A 43 -1.80 -12.72 10.34
CA GLY A 43 -2.51 -11.95 9.32
C GLY A 43 -1.80 -11.95 7.97
N PHE A 44 -0.48 -11.80 7.97
CA PHE A 44 0.36 -11.85 6.77
C PHE A 44 0.30 -13.22 6.07
N ALA A 45 0.34 -14.31 6.82
CA ALA A 45 0.23 -15.66 6.26
C ALA A 45 -1.12 -15.88 5.58
N LEU A 46 -2.22 -15.45 6.20
CA LEU A 46 -3.56 -15.52 5.60
C LEU A 46 -3.67 -14.64 4.36
N GLN A 47 -3.14 -13.43 4.40
CA GLN A 47 -3.16 -12.53 3.26
C GLN A 47 -2.28 -13.04 2.11
N THR A 48 -1.14 -13.68 2.41
CA THR A 48 -0.31 -14.36 1.41
C THR A 48 -1.06 -15.51 0.76
N LEU A 49 -1.76 -16.33 1.56
CA LEU A 49 -2.60 -17.40 1.04
C LEU A 49 -3.71 -16.84 0.14
N ALA A 50 -4.37 -15.76 0.55
CA ALA A 50 -5.43 -15.12 -0.22
C ALA A 50 -4.94 -14.59 -1.57
N LEU A 51 -3.78 -13.89 -1.60
CA LEU A 51 -3.15 -13.41 -2.83
C LEU A 51 -2.77 -14.57 -3.76
N ASN A 52 -2.25 -15.68 -3.22
CA ASN A 52 -1.94 -16.87 -4.01
C ASN A 52 -3.20 -17.51 -4.61
N LEU A 53 -4.27 -17.68 -3.82
CA LEU A 53 -5.54 -18.20 -4.30
C LEU A 53 -6.12 -17.34 -5.43
N ARG A 54 -6.09 -16.01 -5.24
CA ARG A 54 -6.56 -15.05 -6.24
C ARG A 54 -5.72 -15.11 -7.51
N GLY A 55 -4.39 -15.09 -7.39
CA GLY A 55 -3.47 -15.18 -8.52
C GLY A 55 -3.63 -16.49 -9.32
N ALA A 56 -3.88 -17.62 -8.62
CA ALA A 56 -4.16 -18.90 -9.27
C ALA A 56 -5.47 -18.89 -10.06
N GLN A 57 -6.51 -18.18 -9.57
CA GLN A 57 -7.79 -18.04 -10.27
C GLN A 57 -7.67 -17.21 -11.53
N ILE A 58 -6.99 -16.06 -11.47
CA ILE A 58 -6.85 -15.14 -12.61
C ILE A 58 -5.67 -15.48 -13.51
N LYS A 59 -4.80 -16.42 -13.11
CA LYS A 59 -3.56 -16.83 -13.80
C LYS A 59 -2.61 -15.66 -14.09
N ALA A 60 -2.59 -14.67 -13.21
CA ALA A 60 -1.77 -13.47 -13.30
C ALA A 60 -1.49 -12.91 -11.90
N CYS A 61 -0.63 -11.89 -11.80
CA CYS A 61 -0.44 -11.16 -10.54
C CYS A 61 -1.73 -10.38 -10.21
N PRO A 62 -2.30 -10.52 -8.98
CA PRO A 62 -3.57 -9.89 -8.60
C PRO A 62 -3.37 -8.39 -8.29
N LEU A 63 -3.33 -7.56 -9.33
CA LEU A 63 -3.08 -6.12 -9.28
C LEU A 63 -4.01 -5.34 -10.23
N GLY A 64 -5.12 -5.96 -10.67
CA GLY A 64 -5.98 -5.44 -11.73
C GLY A 64 -7.04 -4.46 -11.25
N ASN A 65 -7.44 -4.49 -9.99
CA ASN A 65 -8.48 -3.63 -9.44
C ASN A 65 -8.08 -3.01 -8.10
N LEU A 66 -8.88 -2.07 -7.59
CA LEU A 66 -8.59 -1.36 -6.35
C LEU A 66 -8.52 -2.31 -5.14
N PHE A 67 -9.35 -3.36 -5.12
CA PHE A 67 -9.33 -4.37 -4.09
C PHE A 67 -7.96 -5.06 -4.02
N GLU A 68 -7.50 -5.61 -5.14
CA GLU A 68 -6.23 -6.33 -5.24
C GLU A 68 -5.03 -5.42 -4.93
N ILE A 69 -5.02 -4.20 -5.48
CA ILE A 69 -4.00 -3.19 -5.23
C ILE A 69 -3.90 -2.87 -3.73
N SER A 70 -5.04 -2.61 -3.08
CA SER A 70 -5.08 -2.28 -1.65
C SER A 70 -4.63 -3.46 -0.78
N GLN A 71 -5.03 -4.68 -1.13
CA GLN A 71 -4.59 -5.91 -0.45
C GLN A 71 -3.08 -6.10 -0.61
N PHE A 72 -2.54 -5.86 -1.79
CA PHE A 72 -1.10 -5.97 -2.04
C PHE A 72 -0.30 -4.88 -1.30
N ILE A 73 -0.82 -3.65 -1.21
CA ILE A 73 -0.20 -2.58 -0.39
C ILE A 73 -0.18 -2.99 1.08
N ALA A 74 -1.29 -3.50 1.62
CA ALA A 74 -1.37 -3.95 3.00
C ALA A 74 -0.39 -5.10 3.29
N TRP A 75 -0.30 -6.08 2.39
CA TRP A 75 0.66 -7.18 2.43
C TRP A 75 2.11 -6.67 2.42
N SER A 76 2.45 -5.80 1.47
CA SER A 76 3.78 -5.21 1.34
C SER A 76 4.16 -4.35 2.56
N LEU A 77 3.18 -3.64 3.14
CA LEU A 77 3.36 -2.84 4.35
C LEU A 77 3.78 -3.72 5.55
N VAL A 78 3.12 -4.88 5.73
CA VAL A 78 3.45 -5.82 6.81
C VAL A 78 4.78 -6.52 6.54
N LEU A 79 5.07 -6.88 5.27
CA LEU A 79 6.37 -7.40 4.86
C LEU A 79 7.50 -6.42 5.24
N LEU A 80 7.35 -5.14 4.90
CA LEU A 80 8.32 -4.09 5.25
C LEU A 80 8.47 -3.93 6.77
N TYR A 81 7.37 -4.06 7.53
CA TYR A 81 7.44 -4.08 8.99
C TYR A 81 8.33 -5.21 9.49
N PHE A 82 8.25 -6.42 8.93
CA PHE A 82 9.11 -7.54 9.33
C PHE A 82 10.59 -7.31 9.03
N LEU A 83 10.89 -6.57 7.95
CA LEU A 83 12.26 -6.20 7.60
C LEU A 83 12.81 -5.07 8.49
N ILE A 84 12.01 -4.04 8.76
CA ILE A 84 12.45 -2.81 9.42
C ILE A 84 12.25 -2.87 10.94
N GLY A 85 11.13 -3.40 11.40
CA GLY A 85 10.71 -3.40 12.81
C GLY A 85 11.70 -4.07 13.75
N PRO A 86 12.22 -5.28 13.47
CA PRO A 86 13.21 -5.94 14.29
C PRO A 86 14.54 -5.19 14.36
N VAL A 87 15.02 -4.67 13.23
CA VAL A 87 16.29 -3.94 13.09
C VAL A 87 16.33 -2.70 13.97
N PHE A 88 15.26 -1.91 13.92
CA PHE A 88 15.19 -0.63 14.64
C PHE A 88 14.50 -0.70 16.00
N ARG A 89 14.05 -1.89 16.39
CA ARG A 89 13.40 -2.14 17.68
C ARG A 89 12.22 -1.21 17.98
N LEU A 90 11.43 -0.87 16.97
CA LEU A 90 10.30 0.06 17.04
C LEU A 90 9.06 -0.63 17.62
N ARG A 91 8.76 -0.40 18.89
CA ARG A 91 7.61 -1.03 19.56
C ARG A 91 6.27 -0.60 18.97
N LEU A 92 6.11 0.70 18.70
CA LEU A 92 4.86 1.27 18.17
C LEU A 92 4.67 1.09 16.67
N LEU A 93 5.74 0.80 15.92
CA LEU A 93 5.60 0.61 14.47
C LEU A 93 4.63 -0.53 14.15
N GLY A 94 4.70 -1.65 14.87
CA GLY A 94 3.78 -2.77 14.67
C GLY A 94 2.32 -2.40 14.94
N PHE A 95 2.06 -1.61 15.98
CA PHE A 95 0.72 -1.08 16.28
C PHE A 95 0.19 -0.21 15.14
N PHE A 96 0.96 0.76 14.66
CA PHE A 96 0.56 1.62 13.54
C PHE A 96 0.45 0.85 12.23
N THR A 97 1.35 -0.12 11.99
CA THR A 97 1.28 -1.01 10.82
C THR A 97 0.01 -1.84 10.84
N ALA A 98 -0.36 -2.44 11.98
CA ALA A 98 -1.61 -3.18 12.13
C ALA A 98 -2.83 -2.31 11.82
N GLY A 99 -2.87 -1.07 12.36
CA GLY A 99 -3.95 -0.14 12.11
C GLY A 99 -4.08 0.27 10.64
N LEU A 100 -2.96 0.60 9.98
CA LEU A 100 -2.97 0.98 8.57
C LEU A 100 -3.28 -0.22 7.66
N ALA A 101 -2.73 -1.40 7.94
CA ALA A 101 -3.05 -2.62 7.21
C ALA A 101 -4.54 -3.00 7.35
N ALA A 102 -5.10 -2.90 8.56
CA ALA A 102 -6.53 -3.11 8.80
C ALA A 102 -7.40 -2.09 8.04
N LEU A 103 -6.98 -0.82 8.02
CA LEU A 103 -7.69 0.24 7.29
C LEU A 103 -7.66 -0.03 5.78
N LEU A 104 -6.50 -0.29 5.20
CA LEU A 104 -6.34 -0.53 3.76
C LEU A 104 -7.08 -1.80 3.32
N SER A 105 -6.86 -2.92 4.02
CA SER A 105 -7.49 -4.18 3.68
C SER A 105 -8.99 -4.20 4.00
N GLY A 106 -9.40 -3.62 5.14
CA GLY A 106 -10.78 -3.60 5.58
C GLY A 106 -11.66 -2.64 4.78
N SER A 107 -11.15 -1.46 4.38
CA SER A 107 -11.94 -0.49 3.61
C SER A 107 -12.42 -1.04 2.27
N VAL A 108 -11.57 -1.76 1.55
CA VAL A 108 -11.93 -2.34 0.24
C VAL A 108 -12.83 -3.56 0.36
N LEU A 109 -12.78 -4.29 1.48
CA LEU A 109 -13.75 -5.36 1.77
C LEU A 109 -15.17 -4.83 2.02
N LEU A 110 -15.30 -3.59 2.50
CA LEU A 110 -16.58 -2.92 2.74
C LEU A 110 -17.17 -2.27 1.49
N ILE A 111 -16.39 -2.12 0.42
CA ILE A 111 -16.81 -1.47 -0.83
C ILE A 111 -16.86 -2.53 -1.95
N PRO A 112 -18.05 -3.15 -2.21
CA PRO A 112 -18.15 -4.21 -3.24
C PRO A 112 -17.67 -3.78 -4.62
N ALA A 113 -17.88 -2.50 -4.98
CA ALA A 113 -17.41 -1.94 -6.25
C ALA A 113 -15.88 -1.90 -6.41
N SER A 114 -15.11 -2.10 -5.33
CA SER A 114 -13.64 -2.15 -5.39
C SER A 114 -13.11 -3.42 -6.05
N ASP A 115 -13.89 -4.53 -6.01
CA ASP A 115 -13.58 -5.82 -6.62
C ASP A 115 -14.32 -5.98 -7.96
N SER A 116 -14.21 -4.98 -8.83
CA SER A 116 -14.77 -5.05 -10.18
C SER A 116 -14.01 -6.07 -11.03
N PRO A 117 -14.73 -6.92 -11.81
CA PRO A 117 -14.10 -7.83 -12.76
C PRO A 117 -13.35 -7.04 -13.84
N TYR A 118 -12.18 -7.51 -14.22
CA TYR A 118 -11.42 -6.97 -15.34
C TYR A 118 -11.07 -8.10 -16.32
N PRO A 119 -10.86 -7.79 -17.62
CA PRO A 119 -10.56 -8.81 -18.62
C PRO A 119 -9.29 -9.58 -18.25
N ALA A 120 -9.39 -10.89 -18.26
CA ALA A 120 -8.23 -11.78 -18.14
C ALA A 120 -7.25 -11.44 -19.28
N GLY A 121 -6.01 -11.09 -18.94
CA GLY A 121 -4.98 -10.79 -19.94
C GLY A 121 -4.45 -9.35 -19.94
N ILE A 122 -5.01 -8.41 -19.16
CA ILE A 122 -4.40 -7.07 -19.04
C ILE A 122 -2.97 -7.16 -18.48
N PHE A 123 -2.72 -8.08 -17.54
CA PHE A 123 -1.41 -8.37 -16.96
C PHE A 123 -0.85 -9.72 -17.41
N GLY A 124 -1.69 -10.64 -17.90
CA GLY A 124 -1.30 -12.00 -18.25
C GLY A 124 -0.41 -12.07 -19.48
N GLY A 125 0.85 -12.47 -19.32
CA GLY A 125 1.77 -12.79 -20.39
C GLY A 125 2.81 -11.72 -20.74
N ASN A 126 2.78 -10.54 -20.14
CA ASN A 126 3.85 -9.55 -20.32
C ASN A 126 4.57 -9.27 -18.98
N PRO A 127 5.75 -9.88 -18.73
CA PRO A 127 6.46 -9.74 -17.47
C PRO A 127 6.88 -8.29 -17.16
N TRP A 128 7.03 -7.43 -18.15
CA TRP A 128 7.41 -6.04 -17.97
C TRP A 128 6.31 -5.23 -17.27
N ILE A 129 5.04 -5.45 -17.66
CA ILE A 129 3.92 -4.73 -17.05
C ILE A 129 3.62 -5.26 -15.64
N GLU A 130 3.73 -6.57 -15.42
CA GLU A 130 3.57 -7.16 -14.09
C GLU A 130 4.66 -6.67 -13.12
N MET A 131 5.92 -6.63 -13.57
CA MET A 131 7.04 -6.09 -12.78
C MET A 131 6.85 -4.61 -12.47
N HIS A 132 6.44 -3.81 -13.48
CA HIS A 132 6.10 -2.39 -13.28
C HIS A 132 5.04 -2.22 -12.19
N ALA A 133 3.92 -2.93 -12.31
CA ALA A 133 2.80 -2.83 -11.38
C ALA A 133 3.21 -3.25 -9.96
N ALA A 134 3.90 -4.39 -9.82
CA ALA A 134 4.35 -4.88 -8.53
C ALA A 134 5.31 -3.91 -7.84
N LEU A 135 6.33 -3.38 -8.56
CA LEU A 135 7.28 -2.42 -8.01
C LEU A 135 6.61 -1.08 -7.69
N ALA A 136 5.71 -0.58 -8.56
CA ALA A 136 4.97 0.64 -8.30
C ALA A 136 4.16 0.53 -7.02
N ILE A 137 3.36 -0.53 -6.86
CA ILE A 137 2.53 -0.75 -5.68
C ILE A 137 3.39 -1.02 -4.43
N PHE A 138 4.50 -1.75 -4.56
CA PHE A 138 5.46 -1.93 -3.46
C PHE A 138 6.05 -0.60 -2.99
N SER A 139 6.31 0.35 -3.90
CA SER A 139 6.75 1.69 -3.54
C SER A 139 5.74 2.44 -2.68
N TYR A 140 4.44 2.25 -2.91
CA TYR A 140 3.38 2.81 -2.06
C TYR A 140 3.44 2.26 -0.63
N ALA A 141 3.79 0.98 -0.45
CA ALA A 141 3.99 0.43 0.89
C ALA A 141 5.22 1.04 1.58
N VAL A 142 6.31 1.30 0.85
CA VAL A 142 7.46 2.05 1.40
C VAL A 142 7.04 3.46 1.83
N PHE A 143 6.25 4.16 1.02
CA PHE A 143 5.72 5.48 1.36
C PHE A 143 4.72 5.43 2.51
N ALA A 144 3.97 4.34 2.66
CA ALA A 144 3.10 4.11 3.83
C ALA A 144 3.92 4.01 5.12
N ILE A 145 5.00 3.22 5.15
CA ILE A 145 5.91 3.18 6.31
C ILE A 145 6.56 4.55 6.55
N LEU A 146 6.97 5.26 5.50
CA LEU A 146 7.48 6.61 5.62
C LEU A 146 6.47 7.56 6.25
N ALA A 147 5.20 7.49 5.85
CA ALA A 147 4.12 8.28 6.44
C ALA A 147 3.90 7.93 7.92
N LEU A 148 3.92 6.64 8.29
CA LEU A 148 3.85 6.19 9.69
C LEU A 148 5.01 6.72 10.52
N ILE A 149 6.24 6.62 10.04
CA ILE A 149 7.44 7.15 10.70
C ILE A 149 7.33 8.68 10.86
N SER A 150 6.83 9.36 9.83
CA SER A 150 6.59 10.81 9.85
C SER A 150 5.51 11.20 10.86
N ALA A 151 4.44 10.43 10.97
CA ALA A 151 3.41 10.62 11.99
C ALA A 151 3.97 10.43 13.41
N MET A 152 4.74 9.36 13.63
CA MET A 152 5.43 9.11 14.90
C MET A 152 6.38 10.27 15.26
N PHE A 153 7.09 10.83 14.25
CA PHE A 153 7.94 12.00 14.43
C PHE A 153 7.14 13.22 14.91
N LEU A 154 5.99 13.52 14.28
CA LEU A 154 5.14 14.65 14.67
C LEU A 154 4.57 14.49 16.07
N ILE A 155 4.14 13.26 16.43
CA ILE A 155 3.65 12.93 17.78
C ILE A 155 4.76 13.17 18.80
N GLN A 156 5.97 12.62 18.56
CA GLN A 156 7.10 12.78 19.47
C GLN A 156 7.52 14.25 19.63
N GLN A 157 7.56 14.99 18.52
CA GLN A 157 7.86 16.43 18.56
C GLN A 157 6.84 17.23 19.38
N HIS A 158 5.55 16.87 19.27
CA HIS A 158 4.49 17.49 20.06
C HIS A 158 4.66 17.20 21.56
N GLY A 159 4.94 15.96 21.93
CA GLY A 159 5.19 15.56 23.31
C GLY A 159 6.35 16.32 23.94
N LEU A 160 7.47 16.43 23.20
CA LEU A 160 8.65 17.18 23.69
C LEU A 160 8.36 18.66 23.89
N LYS A 161 7.61 19.29 22.99
CA LYS A 161 7.19 20.71 23.15
C LYS A 161 6.32 20.91 24.39
N LYS A 162 5.46 19.94 24.73
CA LYS A 162 4.60 19.99 25.92
C LYS A 162 5.27 19.45 27.16
N LYS A 163 6.56 19.07 27.10
CA LYS A 163 7.31 18.42 28.19
C LYS A 163 6.60 17.16 28.75
N GLN A 164 5.89 16.44 27.86
CA GLN A 164 5.18 15.22 28.20
C GLN A 164 6.08 14.02 27.86
N PHE A 165 6.54 13.31 28.90
CA PHE A 165 7.43 12.15 28.75
C PHE A 165 6.77 10.83 29.18
N LYS A 166 5.49 10.85 29.56
CA LYS A 166 4.73 9.69 30.04
C LYS A 166 3.74 9.19 28.98
N GLY A 167 3.26 7.96 29.13
CA GLY A 167 2.28 7.35 28.24
C GLY A 167 2.87 6.98 26.88
N LEU A 168 2.23 7.37 25.78
CA LEU A 168 2.65 7.05 24.42
C LEU A 168 4.09 7.50 24.11
N TYR A 169 4.49 8.67 24.61
CA TYR A 169 5.77 9.30 24.28
C TYR A 169 7.00 8.50 24.75
N GLN A 170 6.90 7.75 25.84
CA GLN A 170 8.01 6.90 26.33
C GLN A 170 8.32 5.70 25.44
N TYR A 171 7.37 5.30 24.57
CA TYR A 171 7.51 4.15 23.68
C TYR A 171 7.94 4.56 22.26
N LEU A 172 7.91 5.86 21.96
CA LEU A 172 8.36 6.38 20.67
C LEU A 172 9.88 6.44 20.62
N PRO A 173 10.48 6.18 19.44
CA PRO A 173 11.90 6.37 19.21
C PRO A 173 12.30 7.84 19.33
N SER A 174 13.60 8.08 19.46
CA SER A 174 14.12 9.46 19.46
C SER A 174 13.84 10.15 18.12
N ILE A 175 13.65 11.48 18.18
CA ILE A 175 13.44 12.31 16.97
C ILE A 175 14.55 12.09 15.93
N GLN A 176 15.80 11.93 16.37
CA GLN A 176 16.94 11.69 15.49
C GLN A 176 16.84 10.35 14.74
N GLN A 177 16.42 9.29 15.44
CA GLN A 177 16.20 7.98 14.82
C GLN A 177 15.08 8.02 13.80
N LEU A 178 13.94 8.66 14.14
CA LEU A 178 12.80 8.81 13.21
C LEU A 178 13.18 9.63 11.98
N ASP A 179 13.97 10.71 12.12
CA ASP A 179 14.46 11.52 11.02
C ASP A 179 15.40 10.74 10.10
N LEU A 180 16.32 9.96 10.68
CA LEU A 180 17.25 9.12 9.90
C LEU A 180 16.51 8.04 9.11
N MET A 181 15.51 7.41 9.72
CA MET A 181 14.66 6.42 9.07
C MET A 181 13.87 7.03 7.92
N ALA A 182 13.23 8.17 8.16
CA ALA A 182 12.47 8.88 7.14
C ALA A 182 13.34 9.22 5.91
N LYS A 183 14.60 9.65 6.14
CA LYS A 183 15.56 9.90 5.05
C LYS A 183 15.88 8.64 4.24
N ARG A 184 16.12 7.52 4.91
CA ARG A 184 16.41 6.25 4.21
C ARG A 184 15.21 5.76 3.43
N LEU A 185 14.02 5.78 4.05
CA LEU A 185 12.79 5.32 3.43
C LEU A 185 12.39 6.15 2.20
N ILE A 186 12.52 7.47 2.25
CA ILE A 186 12.17 8.30 1.07
C ILE A 186 13.10 7.99 -0.11
N LEU A 187 14.41 7.82 0.13
CA LEU A 187 15.36 7.44 -0.90
C LEU A 187 15.06 6.07 -1.48
N THR A 188 14.77 5.07 -0.62
CA THR A 188 14.37 3.73 -1.05
C THR A 188 13.07 3.78 -1.85
N GLY A 189 12.04 4.49 -1.37
CA GLY A 189 10.75 4.61 -2.05
C GLY A 189 10.86 5.27 -3.42
N VAL A 190 11.61 6.37 -3.53
CA VAL A 190 11.85 7.04 -4.82
C VAL A 190 12.68 6.13 -5.74
N GLY A 191 13.67 5.42 -5.23
CA GLY A 191 14.46 4.47 -6.00
C GLY A 191 13.61 3.34 -6.58
N VAL A 192 12.77 2.70 -5.76
CA VAL A 192 11.85 1.64 -6.21
C VAL A 192 10.82 2.17 -7.22
N LEU A 193 10.25 3.35 -6.96
CA LEU A 193 9.31 3.98 -7.89
C LEU A 193 9.99 4.34 -9.22
N SER A 194 11.25 4.83 -9.18
CA SER A 194 12.01 5.10 -10.41
C SER A 194 12.29 3.82 -11.20
N ALA A 195 12.64 2.72 -10.54
CA ALA A 195 12.76 1.42 -11.19
C ALA A 195 11.43 0.98 -11.83
N ALA A 196 10.31 1.12 -11.12
CA ALA A 196 8.99 0.85 -11.66
C ALA A 196 8.72 1.68 -12.92
N LEU A 197 9.05 2.99 -12.91
CA LEU A 197 8.87 3.86 -14.07
C LEU A 197 9.70 3.42 -15.29
N VAL A 198 10.92 2.93 -15.07
CA VAL A 198 11.77 2.39 -16.16
C VAL A 198 11.08 1.19 -16.82
N PHE A 199 10.59 0.21 -16.02
CA PHE A 199 9.85 -0.92 -16.56
C PHE A 199 8.56 -0.49 -17.28
N GLY A 200 7.83 0.48 -16.72
CA GLY A 200 6.62 1.03 -17.34
C GLY A 200 6.91 1.77 -18.65
N ALA A 201 8.01 2.51 -18.73
CA ALA A 201 8.43 3.21 -19.94
C ALA A 201 8.76 2.24 -21.09
N VAL A 202 9.43 1.12 -20.80
CA VAL A 202 9.69 0.07 -21.80
C VAL A 202 8.38 -0.47 -22.39
N PHE A 203 7.37 -0.70 -21.54
CA PHE A 203 6.07 -1.14 -22.02
C PHE A 203 5.36 -0.05 -22.81
N TRP A 204 5.36 1.20 -22.34
CA TRP A 204 4.69 2.33 -22.99
C TRP A 204 5.26 2.64 -24.37
N ILE A 205 6.58 2.62 -24.56
CA ILE A 205 7.22 2.87 -25.87
C ILE A 205 6.74 1.86 -26.92
N ASN A 206 6.52 0.61 -26.50
CA ASN A 206 6.07 -0.45 -27.41
C ASN A 206 4.53 -0.47 -27.61
N ASN A 207 3.76 0.17 -26.72
CA ASN A 207 2.29 0.13 -26.72
C ASN A 207 1.69 1.49 -26.28
N PRO A 208 1.94 2.59 -26.99
CA PRO A 208 1.56 3.93 -26.55
C PRO A 208 0.03 4.13 -26.45
N GLU A 209 -0.74 3.40 -27.26
CA GLU A 209 -2.21 3.50 -27.31
C GLU A 209 -2.91 2.84 -26.11
N LEU A 210 -2.23 1.91 -25.42
CA LEU A 210 -2.81 1.16 -24.31
C LEU A 210 -2.73 1.91 -22.97
N VAL A 211 -1.92 2.96 -22.89
CA VAL A 211 -1.69 3.69 -21.64
C VAL A 211 -2.31 5.09 -21.73
N PRO A 212 -3.40 5.36 -21.01
CA PRO A 212 -4.03 6.68 -21.00
C PRO A 212 -3.06 7.75 -20.46
N LEU A 213 -2.99 8.90 -21.15
CA LEU A 213 -2.12 10.02 -20.80
C LEU A 213 -2.30 10.48 -19.33
N PHE A 214 -3.52 10.43 -18.84
CA PHE A 214 -3.87 10.78 -17.47
C PHE A 214 -3.10 9.94 -16.41
N LYS A 215 -2.94 8.63 -16.65
CA LYS A 215 -2.15 7.76 -15.76
C LYS A 215 -0.67 8.17 -15.71
N LEU A 216 -0.11 8.51 -16.88
CA LEU A 216 1.27 9.00 -16.95
C LEU A 216 1.45 10.29 -16.16
N ILE A 217 0.52 11.25 -16.34
CA ILE A 217 0.57 12.54 -15.64
C ILE A 217 0.53 12.33 -14.12
N ILE A 218 -0.41 11.53 -13.62
CA ILE A 218 -0.53 11.28 -12.17
C ILE A 218 0.72 10.59 -11.62
N THR A 219 1.22 9.58 -12.30
CA THR A 219 2.42 8.86 -11.86
C THR A 219 3.64 9.78 -11.84
N CYS A 220 3.80 10.63 -12.87
CA CYS A 220 4.85 11.65 -12.91
C CYS A 220 4.69 12.66 -11.76
N LEU A 221 3.48 13.11 -11.46
CA LEU A 221 3.23 14.05 -10.35
C LEU A 221 3.62 13.45 -9.00
N VAL A 222 3.27 12.17 -8.74
CA VAL A 222 3.66 11.47 -7.51
C VAL A 222 5.19 11.37 -7.44
N TRP A 223 5.85 10.94 -8.52
CA TRP A 223 7.30 10.80 -8.58
C TRP A 223 8.01 12.15 -8.37
N LEU A 224 7.57 13.20 -9.08
CA LEU A 224 8.12 14.55 -8.94
C LEU A 224 7.89 15.12 -7.53
N GLY A 225 6.73 14.82 -6.92
CA GLY A 225 6.42 15.22 -5.54
C GLY A 225 7.43 14.64 -4.54
N TYR A 226 7.63 13.33 -4.55
CA TYR A 226 8.60 12.70 -3.66
C TYR A 226 10.05 13.06 -4.03
N GLY A 227 10.38 13.15 -5.33
CA GLY A 227 11.68 13.61 -5.81
C GLY A 227 12.02 15.02 -5.34
N SER A 228 11.07 15.95 -5.40
CA SER A 228 11.25 17.32 -4.92
C SER A 228 11.51 17.38 -3.40
N VAL A 229 10.81 16.54 -2.62
CA VAL A 229 11.08 16.43 -1.17
C VAL A 229 12.48 15.91 -0.90
N VAL A 230 12.96 14.91 -1.67
CA VAL A 230 14.34 14.41 -1.57
C VAL A 230 15.35 15.53 -1.87
N ILE A 231 15.18 16.25 -2.98
CA ILE A 231 16.09 17.33 -3.39
C ILE A 231 16.14 18.45 -2.33
N LEU A 232 14.97 18.92 -1.89
CA LEU A 232 14.87 19.96 -0.86
C LEU A 232 15.50 19.51 0.46
N ARG A 233 15.41 18.22 0.78
CA ARG A 233 16.02 17.66 1.98
C ARG A 233 17.54 17.59 1.88
N ILE A 234 18.08 17.17 0.73
CA ILE A 234 19.53 17.16 0.46
C ILE A 234 20.08 18.58 0.51
N GLN A 235 19.38 19.55 -0.06
CA GLN A 235 19.77 20.97 -0.03
C GLN A 235 19.62 21.63 1.36
N LYS A 236 19.20 20.86 2.38
CA LYS A 236 18.94 21.36 3.76
C LYS A 236 17.89 22.49 3.83
N LYS A 237 17.11 22.71 2.76
CA LYS A 237 16.05 23.72 2.70
C LYS A 237 14.76 23.27 3.43
N LEU A 238 14.56 21.96 3.59
CA LEU A 238 13.37 21.41 4.22
C LEU A 238 13.64 21.05 5.68
N VAL A 239 13.03 21.83 6.59
CA VAL A 239 13.07 21.54 8.03
C VAL A 239 12.36 20.21 8.33
N THR A 240 12.86 19.45 9.30
CA THR A 240 12.40 18.09 9.63
C THR A 240 10.89 17.98 9.85
N ARG A 241 10.25 18.98 10.48
CA ARG A 241 8.79 19.02 10.64
C ARG A 241 8.06 19.16 9.31
N ARG A 242 8.51 20.06 8.44
CA ARG A 242 7.91 20.26 7.09
C ARG A 242 8.11 19.02 6.23
N HIS A 243 9.26 18.36 6.35
CA HIS A 243 9.53 17.06 5.70
C HIS A 243 8.50 16.02 6.13
N ALA A 244 8.24 15.83 7.43
CA ALA A 244 7.29 14.87 7.93
C ALA A 244 5.85 15.15 7.42
N VAL A 245 5.42 16.41 7.45
CA VAL A 245 4.11 16.82 6.93
C VAL A 245 4.01 16.56 5.42
N ALA A 246 5.04 16.91 4.66
CA ALA A 246 5.07 16.67 3.20
C ALA A 246 4.97 15.19 2.85
N CYS A 247 5.69 14.31 3.58
CA CYS A 247 5.63 12.86 3.36
C CYS A 247 4.23 12.29 3.62
N ILE A 248 3.54 12.75 4.67
CA ILE A 248 2.17 12.31 4.96
C ILE A 248 1.21 12.83 3.88
N ALA A 249 1.29 14.12 3.51
CA ALA A 249 0.44 14.72 2.51
C ALA A 249 0.61 14.03 1.13
N LEU A 250 1.86 13.77 0.72
CA LEU A 250 2.14 13.06 -0.52
C LEU A 250 1.63 11.62 -0.50
N PHE A 251 1.70 10.92 0.63
CA PHE A 251 1.16 9.58 0.76
C PHE A 251 -0.37 9.57 0.62
N LEU A 252 -1.07 10.50 1.27
CA LEU A 252 -2.52 10.65 1.13
C LEU A 252 -2.92 11.01 -0.30
N PHE A 253 -2.16 11.91 -0.95
CA PHE A 253 -2.35 12.24 -2.37
C PHE A 253 -2.13 11.01 -3.26
N ALA A 254 -1.07 10.24 -3.02
CA ALA A 254 -0.78 9.02 -3.76
C ALA A 254 -1.90 7.97 -3.61
N LEU A 255 -2.44 7.76 -2.40
CA LEU A 255 -3.58 6.88 -2.18
C LEU A 255 -4.84 7.38 -2.90
N ALA A 256 -5.14 8.69 -2.80
CA ALA A 256 -6.29 9.28 -3.48
C ALA A 256 -6.18 9.15 -5.01
N SER A 257 -4.96 9.17 -5.55
CA SER A 257 -4.71 9.03 -6.99
C SER A 257 -4.94 7.61 -7.53
N LEU A 258 -5.06 6.59 -6.67
CA LEU A 258 -5.39 5.22 -7.11
C LEU A 258 -6.82 5.12 -7.64
N TRP A 259 -7.76 5.85 -7.05
CA TRP A 259 -9.17 5.81 -7.44
C TRP A 259 -9.43 6.22 -8.91
N PRO A 260 -9.00 7.41 -9.38
CA PRO A 260 -9.22 7.81 -10.77
C PRO A 260 -8.39 6.99 -11.77
N VAL A 261 -7.28 6.39 -11.36
CA VAL A 261 -6.51 5.47 -12.21
C VAL A 261 -7.30 4.21 -12.53
N GLN A 262 -8.14 3.74 -11.61
CA GLN A 262 -9.03 2.59 -11.81
C GLN A 262 -10.23 2.95 -12.70
N SER A 263 -10.93 4.05 -12.41
CA SER A 263 -12.12 4.45 -13.20
C SER A 263 -11.79 4.70 -14.68
N ALA A 264 -10.58 5.13 -14.99
CA ALA A 264 -10.11 5.25 -16.38
C ALA A 264 -9.83 3.88 -17.04
N MET A 265 -9.60 2.81 -16.27
CA MET A 265 -9.53 1.43 -16.82
C MET A 265 -10.92 0.94 -17.21
N ASP A 266 -11.93 1.21 -16.39
CA ASP A 266 -13.31 0.80 -16.65
C ASP A 266 -13.90 1.50 -17.88
N SER A 267 -13.54 2.77 -18.12
CA SER A 267 -14.05 3.56 -19.25
C SER A 267 -13.36 3.27 -20.59
N SER A 268 -12.15 2.70 -20.58
CA SER A 268 -11.41 2.34 -21.81
C SER A 268 -11.68 0.92 -22.30
N MET A 269 -12.49 0.13 -21.58
CA MET A 269 -12.87 -1.21 -22.01
C MET A 269 -13.99 -1.16 -23.02
N PRO A 270 -13.86 -1.85 -24.19
CA PRO A 270 -14.99 -2.06 -25.08
C PRO A 270 -16.07 -2.83 -24.32
N ALA A 271 -17.32 -2.39 -24.48
CA ALA A 271 -18.47 -3.07 -23.88
C ALA A 271 -18.41 -4.57 -24.20
N PRO A 272 -18.70 -5.47 -23.23
CA PRO A 272 -18.68 -6.90 -23.47
C PRO A 272 -19.56 -7.19 -24.68
N ALA A 273 -18.98 -7.83 -25.70
CA ALA A 273 -19.70 -8.24 -26.88
C ALA A 273 -20.95 -9.02 -26.41
N LYS A 274 -22.13 -8.48 -26.70
CA LYS A 274 -23.37 -9.18 -26.46
C LYS A 274 -23.26 -10.48 -27.24
N HIS A 275 -23.08 -11.60 -26.56
CA HIS A 275 -23.26 -12.91 -27.15
C HIS A 275 -24.72 -12.99 -27.60
N THR A 276 -24.97 -12.56 -28.83
CA THR A 276 -26.14 -12.99 -29.58
C THR A 276 -25.88 -14.45 -29.91
N ALA A 277 -26.31 -15.31 -29.03
CA ALA A 277 -26.44 -16.71 -29.38
C ALA A 277 -27.40 -16.80 -30.56
N PRO A 278 -27.04 -17.45 -31.67
CA PRO A 278 -28.02 -17.73 -32.71
C PRO A 278 -28.98 -18.76 -32.11
N TYR A 279 -30.22 -18.33 -31.93
CA TYR A 279 -31.36 -19.22 -31.71
C TYR A 279 -31.54 -20.05 -32.98
N ASN A 280 -30.91 -21.23 -33.02
CA ASN A 280 -31.24 -22.23 -34.04
C ASN A 280 -32.59 -22.84 -33.69
N SER A 281 -33.61 -22.33 -34.29
CA SER A 281 -34.87 -23.05 -34.46
C SER A 281 -34.60 -24.30 -35.30
N ILE A 282 -34.57 -25.45 -34.65
CA ILE A 282 -34.78 -26.72 -35.32
C ILE A 282 -36.26 -26.97 -35.31
N ASP A 283 -36.94 -26.48 -36.37
CA ASP A 283 -38.25 -27.01 -36.73
C ASP A 283 -38.09 -28.28 -37.54
N SER A 284 -38.74 -29.30 -37.00
CA SER A 284 -39.46 -30.39 -37.67
C SER A 284 -38.93 -30.95 -39.01
N TYR A 285 -38.48 -32.18 -39.05
CA TYR A 285 -39.17 -33.24 -39.79
C TYR A 285 -38.74 -34.61 -39.19
#